data_f8cfbaf8b476e9420cbd90b3eba14c17
#
_entry.id   f8cfbaf8b476e9420cbd90b3eba14c17
#
_cell.length_a   1.000
_cell.length_b   1.000
_cell.length_c   1.000
_cell.angle_alpha   90.00
_cell.angle_beta   90.00
_cell.angle_gamma   90.00
#
_symmetry.space_group_name_H-M   'P 1'
#
loop_
_entity.id
_entity.type
_entity.pdbx_description
1 polymer ?
#
loop_
_entity_poly.entity_id
_entity_poly.type
_entity_poly.pdbx_seq_one_letter_code
_entity_poly.pdbx_strand_id
1 'polypeptide(L)'
;MIMKNLKKYLLLILLCLPMALQAQTESKYLEGAVPVVDGKVTFSTNIQAKGMSSAQIYDKISEWANKYFQPKEKLTPKILYANPEKAEIITGGEEYIVFASSYLILDRTRIYYHLIANCEDEKCKLTMTRIHYWYEEDIDGGYKYKAEKWITDKEALNKSKTKLAKVSGKFRQKTIDLKDRIFNEIQSALNGQVIATNQKSNPEIETAEMRDDTPEEIINNAVRMTITAGNDEQFAINRESWGGFGEISGKKVVFSLIDKQKTMVNMLMTQSDTYKLTFYTSDNKVALTINCKKMMTQNINGKEAQKMNSNCISEKSYNMYVGEIIE
;
A
#
# COMPACT_ATOMS: atom_id res chain seq x y z
N MET A 1 0.72 -5.99 -55.04
CA MET A 1 -0.01 -7.02 -54.20
C MET A 1 0.75 -7.38 -52.94
N ILE A 2 2.05 -7.31 -52.86
CA ILE A 2 2.89 -7.74 -51.72
C ILE A 2 2.81 -6.78 -50.53
N MET A 3 2.68 -5.47 -50.73
CA MET A 3 2.62 -4.46 -49.64
C MET A 3 1.33 -4.48 -48.80
N LYS A 4 0.21 -4.96 -49.35
CA LYS A 4 -1.06 -5.07 -48.59
C LYS A 4 -1.01 -6.22 -47.56
N ASN A 5 -0.27 -7.27 -47.85
CA ASN A 5 -0.14 -8.43 -46.96
C ASN A 5 0.84 -8.14 -45.81
N LEU A 6 1.91 -7.35 -46.03
CA LEU A 6 2.89 -6.98 -45.00
C LEU A 6 2.23 -6.19 -43.86
N LYS A 7 1.31 -5.25 -44.18
CA LYS A 7 0.54 -4.49 -43.15
C LYS A 7 -0.39 -5.40 -42.32
N LYS A 8 -0.98 -6.45 -42.91
CA LYS A 8 -1.79 -7.43 -42.17
C LYS A 8 -0.99 -8.25 -41.19
N TYR A 9 0.22 -8.69 -41.57
CA TYR A 9 1.10 -9.43 -40.67
C TYR A 9 1.68 -8.55 -39.56
N LEU A 10 2.00 -7.28 -39.86
CA LEU A 10 2.45 -6.31 -38.86
C LEU A 10 1.35 -6.00 -37.82
N LEU A 11 0.08 -5.92 -38.26
CA LEU A 11 -1.07 -5.70 -37.40
C LEU A 11 -1.33 -6.94 -36.48
N LEU A 12 -1.12 -8.14 -37.02
CA LEU A 12 -1.29 -9.39 -36.29
C LEU A 12 -0.21 -9.55 -35.19
N ILE A 13 1.03 -9.17 -35.48
CA ILE A 13 2.15 -9.20 -34.53
C ILE A 13 1.91 -8.19 -33.41
N LEU A 14 1.37 -7.00 -33.72
CA LEU A 14 1.06 -5.96 -32.72
C LEU A 14 -0.09 -6.37 -31.79
N LEU A 15 -1.03 -7.21 -32.25
CA LEU A 15 -2.14 -7.72 -31.42
C LEU A 15 -1.71 -8.81 -30.44
N CYS A 16 -0.64 -9.57 -30.76
CA CYS A 16 -0.14 -10.65 -29.91
C CYS A 16 0.80 -10.18 -28.78
N LEU A 17 1.40 -8.99 -28.90
CA LEU A 17 2.32 -8.44 -27.89
C LEU A 17 1.68 -8.25 -26.49
N PRO A 18 0.47 -7.72 -26.33
CA PRO A 18 -0.13 -7.54 -25.01
C PRO A 18 -0.48 -8.87 -24.33
N MET A 19 -0.80 -9.94 -25.09
CA MET A 19 -1.08 -11.26 -24.50
C MET A 19 0.18 -11.95 -23.97
N ALA A 20 1.32 -11.75 -24.60
CA ALA A 20 2.58 -12.31 -24.12
C ALA A 20 3.07 -11.65 -22.81
N LEU A 21 2.84 -10.34 -22.63
CA LEU A 21 3.16 -9.64 -21.36
C LEU A 21 2.26 -10.09 -20.19
N GLN A 22 0.97 -10.32 -20.43
CA GLN A 22 0.06 -10.82 -19.39
C GLN A 22 0.39 -12.25 -18.97
N ALA A 23 0.76 -13.12 -19.91
CA ALA A 23 1.19 -14.50 -19.62
C ALA A 23 2.48 -14.54 -18.78
N GLN A 24 3.41 -13.60 -19.00
CA GLN A 24 4.66 -13.51 -18.24
C GLN A 24 4.46 -13.02 -16.81
N THR A 25 3.48 -12.15 -16.57
CA THR A 25 3.12 -11.67 -15.24
C THR A 25 2.47 -12.76 -14.39
N GLU A 26 1.68 -13.64 -15.00
CA GLU A 26 1.06 -14.77 -14.30
C GLU A 26 2.07 -15.86 -13.92
N SER A 27 3.10 -16.13 -14.72
CA SER A 27 4.07 -17.21 -14.48
C SER A 27 4.85 -17.06 -13.17
N LYS A 28 5.14 -15.84 -12.71
CA LYS A 28 5.89 -15.61 -11.45
C LYS A 28 5.17 -16.11 -10.20
N TYR A 29 3.87 -16.38 -10.28
CA TYR A 29 3.08 -16.88 -9.14
C TYR A 29 2.79 -18.38 -9.22
N LEU A 30 3.19 -19.05 -10.30
CA LEU A 30 2.84 -20.43 -10.57
C LEU A 30 3.83 -21.42 -9.94
N GLU A 31 3.89 -22.63 -10.45
CA GLU A 31 4.66 -23.74 -9.92
C GLU A 31 6.11 -23.34 -9.57
N GLY A 32 6.57 -23.73 -8.38
CA GLY A 32 7.92 -23.44 -7.91
C GLY A 32 8.11 -22.04 -7.29
N ALA A 33 7.13 -21.12 -7.39
CA ALA A 33 7.27 -19.76 -6.89
C ALA A 33 7.27 -19.66 -5.34
N VAL A 34 6.82 -20.70 -4.64
CA VAL A 34 6.81 -20.77 -3.17
C VAL A 34 7.65 -21.95 -2.70
N PRO A 35 8.95 -21.74 -2.45
CA PRO A 35 9.84 -22.80 -1.98
C PRO A 35 9.48 -23.28 -0.58
N VAL A 36 9.64 -24.57 -0.34
CA VAL A 36 9.50 -25.21 0.97
C VAL A 36 10.84 -25.82 1.35
N VAL A 37 11.46 -25.33 2.42
CA VAL A 37 12.74 -25.82 2.96
C VAL A 37 12.47 -26.31 4.38
N ASP A 38 12.86 -27.55 4.67
CA ASP A 38 12.64 -28.18 5.98
C ASP A 38 11.20 -28.07 6.49
N GLY A 39 10.24 -28.24 5.57
CA GLY A 39 8.81 -28.16 5.87
C GLY A 39 8.28 -26.77 6.14
N LYS A 40 9.05 -25.71 5.88
CA LYS A 40 8.67 -24.30 6.03
C LYS A 40 8.70 -23.57 4.70
N VAL A 41 7.70 -22.75 4.44
CA VAL A 41 7.76 -21.78 3.33
C VAL A 41 8.90 -20.82 3.62
N THR A 42 9.87 -20.78 2.69
CA THR A 42 11.11 -20.01 2.88
C THR A 42 11.55 -19.39 1.57
N PHE A 43 11.44 -18.07 1.48
CA PHE A 43 11.98 -17.31 0.35
C PHE A 43 13.39 -16.83 0.73
N SER A 44 14.36 -17.06 -0.14
CA SER A 44 15.73 -16.60 0.07
C SER A 44 16.33 -16.01 -1.20
N THR A 45 17.19 -15.02 -1.02
CA THR A 45 17.99 -14.42 -2.09
C THR A 45 19.33 -13.97 -1.57
N ASN A 46 20.32 -13.88 -2.45
CA ASN A 46 21.61 -13.25 -2.16
C ASN A 46 21.67 -11.90 -2.88
N ILE A 47 21.74 -10.84 -2.10
CA ILE A 47 21.90 -9.48 -2.61
C ILE A 47 23.39 -9.15 -2.70
N GLN A 48 23.82 -8.63 -3.85
CA GLN A 48 25.18 -8.18 -4.06
C GLN A 48 25.37 -6.72 -3.58
N ALA A 49 26.45 -6.47 -2.84
CA ALA A 49 26.81 -5.16 -2.31
C ALA A 49 28.32 -4.91 -2.53
N LYS A 50 28.73 -4.86 -3.81
CA LYS A 50 30.15 -4.77 -4.21
C LYS A 50 30.88 -3.63 -3.53
N GLY A 51 32.08 -3.94 -3.01
CA GLY A 51 32.96 -2.98 -2.33
C GLY A 51 32.55 -2.61 -0.91
N MET A 52 31.55 -3.29 -0.33
CA MET A 52 31.12 -3.09 1.05
C MET A 52 31.55 -4.25 1.92
N SER A 53 32.06 -3.93 3.12
CA SER A 53 32.29 -4.93 4.17
C SER A 53 30.97 -5.42 4.79
N SER A 54 31.00 -6.56 5.44
CA SER A 54 29.85 -7.11 6.20
C SER A 54 29.30 -6.12 7.23
N ALA A 55 30.16 -5.36 7.91
CA ALA A 55 29.76 -4.31 8.85
C ALA A 55 29.00 -3.15 8.16
N GLN A 56 29.52 -2.67 7.02
CA GLN A 56 28.84 -1.60 6.25
C GLN A 56 27.47 -2.05 5.72
N ILE A 57 27.36 -3.30 5.28
CA ILE A 57 26.09 -3.89 4.84
C ILE A 57 25.13 -4.00 6.02
N TYR A 58 25.62 -4.51 7.17
CA TYR A 58 24.83 -4.60 8.40
C TYR A 58 24.28 -3.24 8.83
N ASP A 59 25.11 -2.19 8.84
CA ASP A 59 24.71 -0.85 9.26
C ASP A 59 23.56 -0.30 8.37
N LYS A 60 23.70 -0.44 7.04
CA LYS A 60 22.66 -0.01 6.10
C LYS A 60 21.35 -0.78 6.26
N ILE A 61 21.42 -2.11 6.43
CA ILE A 61 20.23 -2.93 6.64
C ILE A 61 19.61 -2.64 8.00
N SER A 62 20.43 -2.40 9.04
CA SER A 62 19.96 -2.00 10.36
C SER A 62 19.22 -0.66 10.32
N GLU A 63 19.75 0.33 9.60
CA GLU A 63 19.07 1.62 9.39
C GLU A 63 17.74 1.45 8.68
N TRP A 64 17.68 0.68 7.57
CA TRP A 64 16.47 0.36 6.87
C TRP A 64 15.47 -0.37 7.78
N ALA A 65 15.92 -1.40 8.51
CA ALA A 65 15.05 -2.18 9.39
C ALA A 65 14.45 -1.34 10.52
N ASN A 66 15.26 -0.44 11.13
CA ASN A 66 14.79 0.49 12.15
C ASN A 66 13.71 1.46 11.64
N LYS A 67 13.74 1.84 10.36
CA LYS A 67 12.69 2.66 9.73
C LYS A 67 11.47 1.82 9.35
N TYR A 68 11.69 0.63 8.80
CA TYR A 68 10.63 -0.21 8.27
C TYR A 68 9.76 -0.87 9.34
N PHE A 69 10.38 -1.45 10.38
CA PHE A 69 9.69 -2.20 11.44
C PHE A 69 9.29 -1.33 12.62
N GLN A 70 8.76 -0.13 12.35
CA GLN A 70 8.19 0.73 13.38
C GLN A 70 6.78 0.24 13.75
N PRO A 71 6.43 0.19 15.05
CA PRO A 71 5.06 -0.08 15.47
C PRO A 71 4.08 0.92 14.86
N LYS A 72 2.92 0.42 14.43
CA LYS A 72 1.78 1.20 13.93
C LYS A 72 0.57 0.85 14.81
N GLU A 73 -0.49 1.65 14.75
CA GLU A 73 -1.64 1.61 15.67
C GLU A 73 -2.12 0.18 16.11
N LYS A 74 -2.26 -0.75 15.15
CA LYS A 74 -2.69 -2.14 15.42
C LYS A 74 -1.64 -3.19 15.10
N LEU A 75 -0.46 -2.77 14.63
CA LEU A 75 0.61 -3.64 14.17
C LEU A 75 1.85 -3.41 15.02
N THR A 76 2.50 -4.49 15.43
CA THR A 76 3.68 -4.44 16.29
C THR A 76 4.91 -5.11 15.67
N PRO A 77 5.28 -4.75 14.42
CA PRO A 77 6.52 -5.24 13.84
C PRO A 77 7.70 -4.79 14.69
N LYS A 78 8.76 -5.58 14.74
CA LYS A 78 9.91 -5.27 15.58
C LYS A 78 11.18 -5.97 15.14
N ILE A 79 12.32 -5.44 15.55
CA ILE A 79 13.60 -6.15 15.49
C ILE A 79 13.62 -7.14 16.65
N LEU A 80 13.76 -8.44 16.32
CA LEU A 80 13.79 -9.53 17.30
C LEU A 80 15.21 -9.79 17.79
N TYR A 81 16.20 -9.62 16.92
CA TYR A 81 17.61 -9.84 17.21
C TYR A 81 18.45 -8.99 16.26
N ALA A 82 19.51 -8.39 16.78
CA ALA A 82 20.50 -7.67 16.01
C ALA A 82 21.88 -7.87 16.67
N ASN A 83 22.83 -8.37 15.89
CA ASN A 83 24.18 -8.62 16.37
C ASN A 83 25.20 -8.10 15.34
N PRO A 84 25.87 -6.97 15.61
CA PRO A 84 26.84 -6.39 14.68
C PRO A 84 28.12 -7.25 14.54
N GLU A 85 28.51 -8.01 15.55
CA GLU A 85 29.72 -8.88 15.49
C GLU A 85 29.50 -10.06 14.53
N LYS A 86 28.24 -10.59 14.48
CA LYS A 86 27.85 -11.65 13.56
C LYS A 86 27.30 -11.10 12.25
N ALA A 87 27.14 -9.79 12.15
CA ALA A 87 26.50 -9.10 11.05
C ALA A 87 25.12 -9.72 10.69
N GLU A 88 24.30 -10.02 11.72
CA GLU A 88 23.03 -10.69 11.60
C GLU A 88 21.90 -9.85 12.18
N ILE A 89 20.79 -9.75 11.45
CA ILE A 89 19.55 -9.08 11.88
C ILE A 89 18.39 -10.03 11.66
N ILE A 90 17.52 -10.17 12.68
CA ILE A 90 16.25 -10.91 12.58
C ILE A 90 15.12 -9.98 12.99
N THR A 91 14.13 -9.84 12.12
CA THR A 91 12.94 -9.02 12.39
C THR A 91 11.69 -9.86 12.38
N GLY A 92 10.68 -9.44 13.15
CA GLY A 92 9.32 -9.92 13.10
C GLY A 92 8.46 -8.90 12.33
N GLY A 93 8.12 -9.22 11.10
CA GLY A 93 7.22 -8.43 10.29
C GLY A 93 5.77 -8.69 10.64
N GLU A 94 4.98 -7.64 10.63
CA GLU A 94 3.54 -7.67 10.81
C GLU A 94 2.93 -6.57 9.96
N GLU A 95 2.14 -6.95 8.95
CA GLU A 95 1.58 -6.02 7.96
C GLU A 95 0.18 -6.46 7.51
N TYR A 96 -0.58 -5.55 6.92
CA TYR A 96 -1.77 -5.91 6.16
C TYR A 96 -1.42 -6.09 4.68
N ILE A 97 -1.80 -7.23 4.10
CA ILE A 97 -1.84 -7.42 2.65
C ILE A 97 -3.29 -7.35 2.17
N VAL A 98 -3.54 -6.46 1.20
CA VAL A 98 -4.87 -6.19 0.68
C VAL A 98 -5.08 -6.98 -0.61
N PHE A 99 -6.13 -7.80 -0.65
CA PHE A 99 -6.51 -8.61 -1.81
C PHE A 99 -7.42 -7.84 -2.75
N ALA A 100 -8.40 -7.17 -2.20
CA ALA A 100 -9.30 -6.31 -2.92
C ALA A 100 -9.72 -5.15 -2.01
N SER A 101 -9.75 -3.97 -2.59
CA SER A 101 -10.32 -2.79 -1.97
C SER A 101 -11.34 -2.23 -2.95
N SER A 102 -12.61 -2.40 -2.63
CA SER A 102 -13.72 -1.86 -3.39
C SER A 102 -14.62 -1.05 -2.46
N TYR A 103 -15.59 -0.38 -3.06
CA TYR A 103 -16.54 0.51 -2.37
C TYR A 103 -17.23 -0.10 -1.12
N LEU A 104 -17.39 -1.42 -1.07
CA LEU A 104 -18.12 -2.12 0.00
C LEU A 104 -17.31 -3.20 0.73
N ILE A 105 -16.12 -3.54 0.26
CA ILE A 105 -15.36 -4.70 0.76
C ILE A 105 -13.88 -4.35 0.83
N LEU A 106 -13.32 -4.37 2.02
CA LEU A 106 -11.90 -4.46 2.25
C LEU A 106 -11.55 -5.93 2.54
N ASP A 107 -11.11 -6.63 1.51
CA ASP A 107 -10.61 -7.99 1.64
C ASP A 107 -9.11 -7.93 1.90
N ARG A 108 -8.71 -8.13 3.15
CA ARG A 108 -7.31 -8.09 3.60
C ARG A 108 -7.03 -9.19 4.60
N THR A 109 -5.76 -9.47 4.81
CA THR A 109 -5.30 -10.30 5.92
C THR A 109 -4.10 -9.66 6.60
N ARG A 110 -3.99 -9.84 7.89
CA ARG A 110 -2.75 -9.57 8.61
C ARG A 110 -1.78 -10.71 8.30
N ILE A 111 -0.57 -10.38 7.86
CA ILE A 111 0.53 -11.31 7.61
C ILE A 111 1.63 -11.11 8.65
N TYR A 112 2.17 -12.21 9.12
CA TYR A 112 3.32 -12.26 10.00
C TYR A 112 4.44 -13.04 9.32
N TYR A 113 5.67 -12.59 9.50
CA TYR A 113 6.84 -13.28 8.95
C TYR A 113 8.10 -12.96 9.75
N HIS A 114 9.13 -13.78 9.62
CA HIS A 114 10.47 -13.41 10.02
C HIS A 114 11.28 -13.06 8.79
N LEU A 115 12.00 -11.94 8.84
CA LEU A 115 13.00 -11.58 7.86
C LEU A 115 14.37 -11.66 8.54
N ILE A 116 15.26 -12.45 7.96
CA ILE A 116 16.61 -12.70 8.45
C ILE A 116 17.58 -12.16 7.40
N ALA A 117 18.51 -11.30 7.84
CA ALA A 117 19.61 -10.78 7.04
C ALA A 117 20.92 -11.28 7.63
N ASN A 118 21.69 -12.04 6.86
CA ASN A 118 23.04 -12.46 7.19
C ASN A 118 24.00 -11.76 6.23
N CYS A 119 24.80 -10.84 6.77
CA CYS A 119 25.69 -10.00 5.98
C CYS A 119 27.10 -10.60 5.97
N GLU A 120 27.65 -10.74 4.79
CA GLU A 120 29.02 -11.12 4.51
C GLU A 120 29.69 -10.02 3.68
N ASP A 121 30.98 -10.06 3.47
CA ASP A 121 31.63 -9.10 2.60
C ASP A 121 31.06 -9.19 1.18
N GLU A 122 30.71 -8.03 0.63
CA GLU A 122 30.13 -7.84 -0.71
C GLU A 122 28.77 -8.49 -0.98
N LYS A 123 28.14 -9.13 0.00
CA LYS A 123 26.82 -9.76 -0.17
C LYS A 123 26.02 -9.85 1.12
N CYS A 124 24.70 -9.95 0.98
CA CYS A 124 23.79 -10.25 2.07
C CYS A 124 22.81 -11.34 1.65
N LYS A 125 22.70 -12.40 2.46
CA LYS A 125 21.65 -13.39 2.30
C LYS A 125 20.40 -12.93 3.06
N LEU A 126 19.33 -12.69 2.33
CA LEU A 126 18.01 -12.43 2.91
C LEU A 126 17.18 -13.71 2.93
N THR A 127 16.45 -13.93 4.01
CA THR A 127 15.52 -15.06 4.14
C THR A 127 14.25 -14.60 4.81
N MET A 128 13.10 -14.79 4.12
CA MET A 128 11.76 -14.58 4.69
C MET A 128 11.11 -15.94 4.96
N THR A 129 10.71 -16.18 6.20
CA THR A 129 10.18 -17.49 6.65
C THR A 129 9.20 -17.31 7.81
N ARG A 130 8.68 -18.43 8.38
CA ARG A 130 7.70 -18.43 9.47
C ARG A 130 6.45 -17.63 9.16
N ILE A 131 6.01 -17.68 7.90
CA ILE A 131 4.89 -16.90 7.38
C ILE A 131 3.57 -17.50 7.85
N HIS A 132 2.71 -16.65 8.41
CA HIS A 132 1.34 -17.03 8.76
C HIS A 132 0.42 -15.82 8.63
N TYR A 133 -0.89 -16.09 8.60
CA TYR A 133 -1.93 -15.10 8.34
C TYR A 133 -2.96 -15.11 9.45
N TRP A 134 -3.56 -13.95 9.71
CA TRP A 134 -4.77 -13.80 10.48
C TRP A 134 -5.79 -13.06 9.62
N TYR A 135 -6.70 -13.81 9.02
CA TYR A 135 -7.69 -13.35 8.07
C TYR A 135 -9.04 -13.11 8.77
N GLU A 136 -9.75 -12.05 8.35
CA GLU A 136 -11.05 -11.66 8.94
C GLU A 136 -10.98 -11.52 10.47
N GLU A 137 -9.89 -10.93 10.98
CA GLU A 137 -9.62 -10.80 12.41
C GLU A 137 -10.72 -10.04 13.19
N ASP A 138 -11.46 -9.18 12.51
CA ASP A 138 -12.55 -8.38 13.07
C ASP A 138 -13.91 -9.15 13.09
N ILE A 139 -13.95 -10.40 12.56
CA ILE A 139 -15.15 -11.23 12.48
C ILE A 139 -14.94 -12.50 13.32
N ASP A 140 -15.63 -12.62 14.45
CA ASP A 140 -15.60 -13.79 15.35
C ASP A 140 -14.19 -14.30 15.70
N GLY A 141 -13.19 -13.38 15.78
CA GLY A 141 -11.80 -13.71 16.08
C GLY A 141 -11.00 -14.21 14.87
N GLY A 142 -11.59 -14.27 13.68
CA GLY A 142 -10.94 -14.56 12.41
C GLY A 142 -10.32 -15.94 12.26
N TYR A 143 -9.65 -16.14 11.14
CA TYR A 143 -9.05 -17.43 10.77
C TYR A 143 -7.53 -17.32 10.69
N LYS A 144 -6.82 -18.27 11.31
CA LYS A 144 -5.34 -18.33 11.29
C LYS A 144 -4.86 -19.42 10.34
N TYR A 145 -4.04 -19.03 9.36
CA TYR A 145 -3.46 -19.93 8.37
C TYR A 145 -1.94 -19.92 8.44
N LYS A 146 -1.32 -21.10 8.33
CA LYS A 146 0.13 -21.22 8.11
C LYS A 146 0.41 -21.24 6.61
N ALA A 147 1.45 -20.56 6.17
CA ALA A 147 1.81 -20.51 4.74
C ALA A 147 1.98 -21.91 4.12
N GLU A 148 2.56 -22.85 4.87
CA GLU A 148 2.79 -24.24 4.43
C GLU A 148 1.48 -24.97 4.09
N LYS A 149 0.37 -24.59 4.68
CA LYS A 149 -0.97 -25.17 4.48
C LYS A 149 -1.89 -24.28 3.66
N TRP A 150 -1.37 -23.17 3.11
CA TRP A 150 -2.23 -22.21 2.45
C TRP A 150 -1.70 -21.71 1.11
N ILE A 151 -0.38 -21.44 0.97
CA ILE A 151 0.16 -20.82 -0.26
C ILE A 151 1.11 -21.70 -1.07
N THR A 152 1.36 -22.95 -0.66
CA THR A 152 2.21 -23.87 -1.45
C THR A 152 1.58 -24.23 -2.79
N ASP A 153 2.36 -24.81 -3.69
CA ASP A 153 1.87 -25.24 -5.01
C ASP A 153 0.67 -26.18 -4.91
N LYS A 154 0.66 -27.05 -3.89
CA LYS A 154 -0.43 -27.98 -3.64
C LYS A 154 -1.72 -27.27 -3.23
N GLU A 155 -1.62 -26.22 -2.43
CA GLU A 155 -2.76 -25.59 -1.75
C GLU A 155 -3.31 -24.36 -2.51
N ALA A 156 -2.45 -23.68 -3.27
CA ALA A 156 -2.79 -22.40 -3.89
C ALA A 156 -2.79 -22.44 -5.44
N LEU A 157 -2.57 -23.59 -6.04
CA LEU A 157 -2.68 -23.77 -7.48
C LEU A 157 -3.79 -24.80 -7.83
N ASN A 158 -4.28 -24.71 -9.05
CA ASN A 158 -5.15 -25.75 -9.61
C ASN A 158 -4.35 -27.07 -9.82
N LYS A 159 -5.03 -28.17 -10.11
CA LYS A 159 -4.41 -29.50 -10.30
C LYS A 159 -3.31 -29.50 -11.38
N SER A 160 -3.47 -28.72 -12.45
CA SER A 160 -2.48 -28.58 -13.52
C SER A 160 -1.38 -27.56 -13.22
N LYS A 161 -1.43 -26.89 -12.08
CA LYS A 161 -0.49 -25.85 -11.62
C LYS A 161 -0.34 -24.65 -12.57
N THR A 162 -1.29 -24.44 -13.45
CA THR A 162 -1.30 -23.38 -14.47
C THR A 162 -2.07 -22.14 -14.07
N LYS A 163 -2.83 -22.20 -12.96
CA LYS A 163 -3.66 -21.09 -12.47
C LYS A 163 -3.69 -21.08 -10.95
N LEU A 164 -3.82 -19.88 -10.39
CA LEU A 164 -4.04 -19.67 -8.97
C LEU A 164 -5.40 -20.24 -8.53
N ALA A 165 -5.45 -20.86 -7.36
CA ALA A 165 -6.69 -21.23 -6.70
C ALA A 165 -7.48 -19.98 -6.31
N LYS A 166 -8.82 -20.08 -6.31
CA LYS A 166 -9.71 -18.91 -6.16
C LYS A 166 -9.51 -18.18 -4.83
N VAL A 167 -9.29 -18.88 -3.73
CA VAL A 167 -9.17 -18.29 -2.40
C VAL A 167 -7.71 -18.19 -1.97
N SER A 168 -7.02 -19.31 -1.83
CA SER A 168 -5.62 -19.35 -1.37
C SER A 168 -4.63 -18.71 -2.35
N GLY A 169 -4.97 -18.67 -3.64
CA GLY A 169 -4.16 -18.05 -4.68
C GLY A 169 -3.93 -16.55 -4.47
N LYS A 170 -4.91 -15.81 -3.94
CA LYS A 170 -4.73 -14.38 -3.61
C LYS A 170 -3.69 -14.17 -2.50
N PHE A 171 -3.66 -15.05 -1.50
CA PHE A 171 -2.63 -15.02 -0.44
C PHE A 171 -1.25 -15.29 -1.01
N ARG A 172 -1.13 -16.33 -1.86
CA ARG A 172 0.12 -16.66 -2.55
C ARG A 172 0.66 -15.48 -3.35
N GLN A 173 -0.16 -14.90 -4.21
CA GLN A 173 0.21 -13.76 -5.05
C GLN A 173 0.71 -12.59 -4.21
N LYS A 174 -0.08 -12.15 -3.23
CA LYS A 174 0.26 -11.00 -2.40
C LYS A 174 1.46 -11.24 -1.48
N THR A 175 1.69 -12.48 -1.04
CA THR A 175 2.89 -12.83 -0.27
C THR A 175 4.15 -12.75 -1.14
N ILE A 176 4.10 -13.22 -2.39
CA ILE A 176 5.20 -13.09 -3.34
C ILE A 176 5.48 -11.61 -3.63
N ASP A 177 4.44 -10.80 -3.88
CA ASP A 177 4.58 -9.37 -4.12
C ASP A 177 5.19 -8.64 -2.91
N LEU A 178 4.76 -8.97 -1.69
CA LEU A 178 5.33 -8.43 -0.45
C LEU A 178 6.82 -8.79 -0.33
N LYS A 179 7.17 -10.04 -0.52
CA LYS A 179 8.55 -10.51 -0.50
C LYS A 179 9.39 -9.78 -1.55
N ASP A 180 8.91 -9.66 -2.80
CA ASP A 180 9.61 -8.94 -3.87
C ASP A 180 9.83 -7.48 -3.49
N ARG A 181 8.84 -6.81 -2.95
CA ARG A 181 8.94 -5.42 -2.48
C ARG A 181 10.03 -5.27 -1.41
N ILE A 182 9.98 -6.07 -0.34
CA ILE A 182 10.95 -6.00 0.76
C ILE A 182 12.37 -6.28 0.28
N PHE A 183 12.56 -7.32 -0.53
CA PHE A 183 13.90 -7.67 -1.04
C PHE A 183 14.47 -6.59 -1.97
N ASN A 184 13.63 -5.97 -2.81
CA ASN A 184 14.02 -4.86 -3.67
C ASN A 184 14.34 -3.59 -2.87
N GLU A 185 13.58 -3.28 -1.82
CA GLU A 185 13.87 -2.15 -0.94
C GLU A 185 15.24 -2.29 -0.28
N ILE A 186 15.57 -3.47 0.25
CA ILE A 186 16.88 -3.73 0.86
C ILE A 186 18.00 -3.66 -0.19
N GLN A 187 17.79 -4.25 -1.38
CA GLN A 187 18.76 -4.15 -2.48
C GLN A 187 19.09 -2.69 -2.81
N SER A 188 18.12 -1.84 -2.78
CA SER A 188 18.27 -0.43 -3.11
C SER A 188 18.90 0.37 -2.01
N ALA A 189 18.57 0.07 -0.77
CA ALA A 189 19.24 0.64 0.39
C ALA A 189 20.76 0.34 0.35
N LEU A 190 21.15 -0.86 -0.10
CA LEU A 190 22.55 -1.24 -0.26
C LEU A 190 23.22 -0.52 -1.43
N ASN A 191 22.54 -0.33 -2.55
CA ASN A 191 23.09 0.32 -3.73
C ASN A 191 23.18 1.85 -3.60
N GLY A 192 22.77 2.44 -2.48
CA GLY A 192 22.74 3.89 -2.29
C GLY A 192 21.70 4.60 -3.16
N GLN A 193 20.87 3.85 -3.85
CA GLN A 193 19.66 4.36 -4.45
C GLN A 193 18.63 4.45 -3.34
N VAL A 194 18.27 5.66 -2.93
CA VAL A 194 17.02 5.88 -2.21
C VAL A 194 15.93 5.45 -3.16
N ILE A 195 15.52 4.18 -3.09
CA ILE A 195 14.18 3.89 -3.57
C ILE A 195 13.30 4.63 -2.57
N ALA A 196 12.62 5.66 -3.06
CA ALA A 196 11.35 6.01 -2.48
C ALA A 196 10.62 4.68 -2.32
N THR A 197 10.56 4.18 -1.09
CA THR A 197 9.74 3.03 -0.73
C THR A 197 8.39 3.31 -1.35
N ASN A 198 7.91 2.43 -2.23
CA ASN A 198 6.51 2.33 -2.58
C ASN A 198 5.70 1.58 -1.47
N GLN A 199 6.02 1.80 -0.20
CA GLN A 199 5.00 2.41 0.63
C GLN A 199 4.71 3.68 -0.15
N LYS A 200 3.46 3.93 -0.55
CA LYS A 200 3.04 5.29 -0.84
C LYS A 200 3.32 6.09 0.44
N SER A 201 4.62 6.25 0.76
CA SER A 201 5.14 7.31 1.56
C SER A 201 4.69 8.54 0.81
N ASN A 202 4.02 9.42 1.50
CA ASN A 202 3.85 10.79 1.04
C ASN A 202 4.96 11.12 0.05
N PRO A 203 4.64 11.60 -1.17
CA PRO A 203 5.67 12.29 -1.93
C PRO A 203 6.27 13.27 -0.94
N GLU A 204 7.56 13.13 -0.65
CA GLU A 204 8.33 14.24 -0.11
C GLU A 204 7.89 15.44 -0.91
N ILE A 205 7.53 16.49 -0.19
CA ILE A 205 7.31 17.80 -0.74
C ILE A 205 8.60 18.13 -1.48
N GLU A 206 8.70 17.76 -2.78
CA GLU A 206 9.48 18.60 -3.68
C GLU A 206 8.85 19.96 -3.48
N THR A 207 9.58 20.86 -2.87
CA THR A 207 9.25 22.27 -2.80
C THR A 207 8.93 22.69 -4.24
N ALA A 208 7.65 22.58 -4.57
CA ALA A 208 7.12 23.18 -5.78
C ALA A 208 7.53 24.64 -5.67
N GLU A 209 8.22 25.13 -6.70
CA GLU A 209 8.45 26.56 -6.87
C GLU A 209 7.22 27.30 -6.41
N MET A 210 7.40 28.27 -5.51
CA MET A 210 6.31 29.06 -4.90
C MET A 210 5.42 29.59 -6.01
N ARG A 211 4.28 28.92 -6.20
CA ARG A 211 3.15 29.52 -6.89
C ARG A 211 2.42 30.34 -5.82
N ASP A 212 2.14 31.60 -6.13
CA ASP A 212 1.36 32.51 -5.31
C ASP A 212 -0.14 32.11 -5.18
N ASP A 213 -0.48 30.87 -5.53
CA ASP A 213 -1.87 30.38 -5.52
C ASP A 213 -2.32 30.13 -4.08
N THR A 214 -3.47 30.64 -3.72
CA THR A 214 -4.10 30.36 -2.43
C THR A 214 -4.53 28.90 -2.32
N PRO A 215 -4.64 28.31 -1.11
CA PRO A 215 -5.15 26.94 -0.94
C PRO A 215 -6.49 26.70 -1.65
N GLU A 216 -7.38 27.69 -1.67
CA GLU A 216 -8.66 27.64 -2.38
C GLU A 216 -8.49 27.53 -3.90
N GLU A 217 -7.57 28.28 -4.48
CA GLU A 217 -7.26 28.22 -5.92
C GLU A 217 -6.66 26.87 -6.30
N ILE A 218 -5.72 26.35 -5.49
CA ILE A 218 -5.15 25.02 -5.67
C ILE A 218 -6.23 23.93 -5.65
N ILE A 219 -7.15 23.98 -4.67
CA ILE A 219 -8.26 23.03 -4.56
C ILE A 219 -9.22 23.17 -5.73
N ASN A 220 -9.52 24.37 -6.18
CA ASN A 220 -10.40 24.63 -7.31
C ASN A 220 -9.86 24.06 -8.62
N ASN A 221 -8.54 24.05 -8.77
CA ASN A 221 -7.84 23.51 -9.94
C ASN A 221 -7.52 22.00 -9.83
N ALA A 222 -7.70 21.40 -8.64
CA ALA A 222 -7.48 19.97 -8.45
C ALA A 222 -8.57 19.15 -9.14
N VAL A 223 -8.17 18.06 -9.79
CA VAL A 223 -9.11 17.16 -10.49
C VAL A 223 -9.52 15.97 -9.64
N ARG A 224 -8.76 15.65 -8.57
CA ARG A 224 -8.99 14.51 -7.70
C ARG A 224 -8.64 14.86 -6.25
N MET A 225 -9.38 14.25 -5.31
CA MET A 225 -9.09 14.31 -3.89
C MET A 225 -9.02 12.89 -3.32
N THR A 226 -8.16 12.67 -2.33
CA THR A 226 -8.13 11.44 -1.53
C THR A 226 -8.22 11.77 -0.06
N ILE A 227 -8.82 10.85 0.72
CA ILE A 227 -8.74 10.84 2.18
C ILE A 227 -7.82 9.71 2.61
N THR A 228 -6.92 10.00 3.53
CA THR A 228 -6.15 9.01 4.26
C THR A 228 -6.55 9.09 5.72
N ALA A 229 -7.08 8.02 6.29
CA ALA A 229 -7.48 7.91 7.68
C ALA A 229 -7.07 6.55 8.24
N GLY A 230 -6.69 6.49 9.53
CA GLY A 230 -6.18 5.26 10.14
C GLY A 230 -4.79 4.90 9.64
N ASN A 231 -4.58 3.65 9.26
CA ASN A 231 -3.26 3.08 8.89
C ASN A 231 -2.75 3.53 7.50
N ASP A 232 -2.76 4.82 7.18
CA ASP A 232 -2.33 5.37 5.88
C ASP A 232 -3.07 4.82 4.65
N GLU A 233 -4.24 4.21 4.83
CA GLU A 233 -5.07 3.79 3.70
C GLU A 233 -5.66 5.01 3.00
N GLN A 234 -5.27 5.20 1.72
CA GLN A 234 -5.81 6.25 0.87
C GLN A 234 -7.10 5.80 0.21
N PHE A 235 -8.16 6.56 0.40
CA PHE A 235 -9.42 6.38 -0.32
C PHE A 235 -9.58 7.48 -1.35
N ALA A 236 -9.69 7.08 -2.62
CA ALA A 236 -10.13 8.00 -3.63
C ALA A 236 -11.59 8.41 -3.35
N ILE A 237 -11.81 9.67 -3.05
CA ILE A 237 -13.13 10.26 -2.96
C ILE A 237 -13.27 11.32 -4.05
N ASN A 238 -14.48 11.50 -4.52
CA ASN A 238 -14.77 12.49 -5.54
C ASN A 238 -14.66 13.90 -4.93
N ARG A 239 -14.43 14.92 -5.76
CA ARG A 239 -14.42 16.34 -5.36
C ARG A 239 -15.69 16.79 -4.64
N GLU A 240 -16.82 16.16 -4.90
CA GLU A 240 -18.09 16.35 -4.17
C GLU A 240 -18.00 16.05 -2.67
N SER A 241 -16.93 15.37 -2.21
CA SER A 241 -16.66 15.18 -0.78
C SER A 241 -15.93 16.36 -0.13
N TRP A 242 -15.53 17.38 -0.88
CA TRP A 242 -14.97 18.62 -0.34
C TRP A 242 -16.10 19.57 0.09
N GLY A 243 -16.07 20.02 1.34
CA GLY A 243 -17.09 20.91 1.90
C GLY A 243 -16.61 22.35 2.13
N GLY A 244 -15.30 22.61 2.09
CA GLY A 244 -14.74 23.94 2.24
C GLY A 244 -13.90 24.14 3.50
N PHE A 245 -13.41 25.38 3.66
CA PHE A 245 -12.71 25.87 4.83
C PHE A 245 -13.66 26.64 5.75
N GLY A 246 -13.26 26.77 7.01
CA GLY A 246 -13.94 27.60 7.99
C GLY A 246 -13.11 27.85 9.23
N GLU A 247 -13.74 28.46 10.23
CA GLU A 247 -13.16 28.70 11.54
C GLU A 247 -14.16 28.35 12.64
N ILE A 248 -13.71 27.62 13.65
CA ILE A 248 -14.49 27.29 14.84
C ILE A 248 -13.65 27.58 16.07
N SER A 249 -14.11 28.50 16.90
CA SER A 249 -13.44 28.89 18.15
C SER A 249 -11.97 29.29 17.97
N GLY A 250 -11.66 30.04 16.91
CA GLY A 250 -10.30 30.52 16.61
C GLY A 250 -9.41 29.47 15.94
N LYS A 251 -9.94 28.29 15.60
CA LYS A 251 -9.22 27.21 14.92
C LYS A 251 -9.64 27.12 13.46
N LYS A 252 -8.66 27.09 12.57
CA LYS A 252 -8.91 26.83 11.15
C LYS A 252 -9.37 25.39 10.96
N VAL A 253 -10.46 25.19 10.25
CA VAL A 253 -11.07 23.87 10.03
C VAL A 253 -11.36 23.64 8.56
N VAL A 254 -11.45 22.36 8.20
CA VAL A 254 -11.93 21.87 6.90
C VAL A 254 -13.20 21.04 7.12
N PHE A 255 -14.07 21.06 6.13
CA PHE A 255 -15.29 20.27 6.07
C PHE A 255 -15.16 19.22 4.99
N SER A 256 -15.41 17.95 5.32
CA SER A 256 -15.45 16.83 4.38
C SER A 256 -16.85 16.22 4.37
N LEU A 257 -17.44 16.09 3.19
CA LEU A 257 -18.81 15.64 2.96
C LEU A 257 -18.78 14.23 2.37
N ILE A 258 -18.93 13.21 3.20
CA ILE A 258 -18.83 11.82 2.74
C ILE A 258 -20.21 11.20 2.67
N ASP A 259 -20.60 10.76 1.46
CA ASP A 259 -21.82 10.02 1.23
C ASP A 259 -21.93 8.86 2.25
N LYS A 260 -23.04 8.74 2.95
CA LYS A 260 -23.28 7.68 3.95
C LYS A 260 -23.15 6.29 3.38
N GLN A 261 -23.40 6.10 2.09
CA GLN A 261 -23.23 4.82 1.41
C GLN A 261 -21.74 4.42 1.27
N LYS A 262 -20.80 5.35 1.42
CA LYS A 262 -19.35 5.07 1.45
C LYS A 262 -18.94 4.50 2.82
N THR A 263 -19.40 3.30 3.13
CA THR A 263 -19.32 2.69 4.46
C THR A 263 -17.90 2.60 4.99
N MET A 264 -16.94 2.19 4.15
CA MET A 264 -15.52 2.06 4.53
C MET A 264 -14.90 3.39 4.93
N VAL A 265 -15.03 4.41 4.08
CA VAL A 265 -14.48 5.73 4.39
C VAL A 265 -15.10 6.28 5.67
N ASN A 266 -16.43 6.14 5.82
CA ASN A 266 -17.12 6.57 7.02
C ASN A 266 -16.66 5.82 8.28
N MET A 267 -16.46 4.50 8.18
CA MET A 267 -15.94 3.70 9.29
C MET A 267 -14.54 4.16 9.72
N LEU A 268 -13.63 4.33 8.77
CA LEU A 268 -12.27 4.78 9.05
C LEU A 268 -12.24 6.20 9.61
N MET A 269 -13.02 7.11 9.02
CA MET A 269 -13.17 8.47 9.54
C MET A 269 -13.77 8.50 10.95
N THR A 270 -14.64 7.55 11.29
CA THR A 270 -15.22 7.44 12.65
C THR A 270 -14.18 6.95 13.65
N GLN A 271 -13.37 5.97 13.27
CA GLN A 271 -12.38 5.32 14.14
C GLN A 271 -11.06 6.11 14.28
N SER A 272 -10.77 7.03 13.37
CA SER A 272 -9.51 7.79 13.38
C SER A 272 -9.71 9.16 14.02
N ASP A 273 -8.77 9.56 14.89
CA ASP A 273 -8.72 10.91 15.45
C ASP A 273 -8.10 11.92 14.50
N THR A 274 -7.26 11.44 13.57
CA THR A 274 -6.59 12.26 12.56
C THR A 274 -6.84 11.70 11.17
N TYR A 275 -6.82 12.59 10.17
CA TYR A 275 -6.92 12.20 8.77
C TYR A 275 -6.22 13.24 7.89
N LYS A 276 -5.97 12.88 6.64
CA LYS A 276 -5.28 13.70 5.67
C LYS A 276 -6.12 13.83 4.41
N LEU A 277 -6.27 15.04 3.90
CA LEU A 277 -6.84 15.33 2.59
C LEU A 277 -5.71 15.64 1.62
N THR A 278 -5.67 14.95 0.48
CA THR A 278 -4.67 15.20 -0.56
C THR A 278 -5.37 15.50 -1.88
N PHE A 279 -5.03 16.62 -2.48
CA PHE A 279 -5.54 17.12 -3.74
C PHE A 279 -4.50 16.92 -4.85
N TYR A 280 -4.95 16.57 -6.04
CA TYR A 280 -4.08 16.23 -7.16
C TYR A 280 -4.44 17.02 -8.41
N THR A 281 -3.40 17.41 -9.14
CA THR A 281 -3.49 18.00 -10.48
C THR A 281 -3.87 16.97 -11.55
N SER A 282 -4.15 17.44 -12.77
CA SER A 282 -4.49 16.58 -13.91
C SER A 282 -3.38 15.60 -14.33
N ASP A 283 -2.12 15.94 -14.09
CA ASP A 283 -0.94 15.09 -14.30
C ASP A 283 -0.65 14.15 -13.10
N ASN A 284 -1.60 14.05 -12.15
CA ASN A 284 -1.56 13.18 -10.98
C ASN A 284 -0.46 13.54 -9.95
N LYS A 285 0.06 14.76 -9.98
CA LYS A 285 0.95 15.26 -8.93
C LYS A 285 0.15 15.77 -7.73
N VAL A 286 0.74 15.70 -6.55
CA VAL A 286 0.16 16.30 -5.34
C VAL A 286 0.20 17.82 -5.47
N ALA A 287 -0.97 18.45 -5.40
CA ALA A 287 -1.12 19.89 -5.44
C ALA A 287 -1.17 20.49 -4.04
N LEU A 288 -1.87 19.82 -3.11
CA LEU A 288 -2.02 20.25 -1.73
C LEU A 288 -2.31 19.07 -0.82
N THR A 289 -1.75 19.10 0.38
CA THR A 289 -2.06 18.15 1.46
C THR A 289 -2.47 18.93 2.71
N ILE A 290 -3.57 18.52 3.34
CA ILE A 290 -4.09 19.12 4.57
C ILE A 290 -4.16 18.03 5.64
N ASN A 291 -3.39 18.18 6.71
CA ASN A 291 -3.46 17.28 7.86
C ASN A 291 -4.56 17.80 8.81
N CYS A 292 -5.39 16.88 9.29
CA CYS A 292 -6.57 17.22 10.07
C CYS A 292 -6.65 16.41 11.36
N LYS A 293 -7.00 17.10 12.46
CA LYS A 293 -7.46 16.46 13.69
C LYS A 293 -8.98 16.55 13.74
N LYS A 294 -9.65 15.40 13.77
CA LYS A 294 -11.11 15.34 13.79
C LYS A 294 -11.67 16.03 15.04
N MET A 295 -12.55 17.00 14.86
CA MET A 295 -13.21 17.72 15.94
C MET A 295 -14.63 17.18 16.18
N MET A 296 -15.39 16.99 15.10
CA MET A 296 -16.77 16.54 15.20
C MET A 296 -17.24 15.87 13.91
N THR A 297 -18.33 15.13 14.03
CA THR A 297 -19.03 14.52 12.89
C THR A 297 -20.52 14.84 13.01
N GLN A 298 -21.14 15.25 11.92
CA GLN A 298 -22.55 15.57 11.85
C GLN A 298 -23.21 14.93 10.64
N ASN A 299 -24.42 14.40 10.83
CA ASN A 299 -25.25 13.95 9.72
C ASN A 299 -25.97 15.14 9.09
N ILE A 300 -25.83 15.29 7.77
CA ILE A 300 -26.53 16.32 7.01
C ILE A 300 -27.27 15.71 5.81
N ASN A 301 -28.36 16.31 5.41
CA ASN A 301 -29.07 15.93 4.18
C ASN A 301 -28.41 16.52 2.94
N GLY A 302 -28.73 15.99 1.75
CA GLY A 302 -28.10 16.41 0.51
C GLY A 302 -28.37 17.87 0.15
N LYS A 303 -29.52 18.43 0.52
CA LYS A 303 -29.83 19.86 0.29
C LYS A 303 -28.91 20.79 1.10
N GLU A 304 -28.58 20.40 2.33
CA GLU A 304 -27.61 21.13 3.17
C GLU A 304 -26.19 20.96 2.62
N ALA A 305 -25.83 19.72 2.22
CA ALA A 305 -24.53 19.46 1.61
C ALA A 305 -24.32 20.25 0.30
N GLN A 306 -25.36 20.44 -0.51
CA GLN A 306 -25.31 21.24 -1.73
C GLN A 306 -25.00 22.73 -1.50
N LYS A 307 -25.34 23.26 -0.32
CA LYS A 307 -24.98 24.66 0.03
C LYS A 307 -23.48 24.82 0.22
N MET A 308 -22.78 23.75 0.59
CA MET A 308 -21.33 23.72 0.78
C MET A 308 -20.60 23.28 -0.49
N ASN A 309 -21.14 22.33 -1.21
CA ASN A 309 -20.62 21.87 -2.50
C ASN A 309 -21.77 21.50 -3.44
N SER A 310 -21.95 22.29 -4.51
CA SER A 310 -23.03 22.12 -5.50
C SER A 310 -23.03 20.77 -6.21
N ASN A 311 -21.92 20.03 -6.19
CA ASN A 311 -21.83 18.69 -6.77
C ASN A 311 -22.44 17.60 -5.86
N CYS A 312 -22.80 17.90 -4.61
CA CYS A 312 -23.54 16.99 -3.76
C CYS A 312 -24.94 16.72 -4.32
N ILE A 313 -25.44 15.51 -4.11
CA ILE A 313 -26.74 15.07 -4.62
C ILE A 313 -27.81 15.29 -3.54
N SER A 314 -28.88 16.02 -3.88
CA SER A 314 -29.92 16.45 -2.93
C SER A 314 -30.67 15.29 -2.25
N GLU A 315 -30.81 14.16 -2.95
CA GLU A 315 -31.52 12.97 -2.49
C GLU A 315 -30.68 12.08 -1.56
N LYS A 316 -29.38 12.37 -1.45
CA LYS A 316 -28.45 11.61 -0.61
C LYS A 316 -28.37 12.18 0.81
N SER A 317 -27.73 11.41 1.68
CA SER A 317 -27.33 11.82 3.03
C SER A 317 -25.82 11.70 3.19
N TYR A 318 -25.25 12.65 3.89
CA TYR A 318 -23.80 12.76 4.07
C TYR A 318 -23.43 12.77 5.55
N ASN A 319 -22.27 12.22 5.86
CA ASN A 319 -21.56 12.51 7.10
C ASN A 319 -20.62 13.69 6.82
N MET A 320 -20.82 14.79 7.51
CA MET A 320 -19.90 15.93 7.51
C MET A 320 -18.88 15.71 8.62
N TYR A 321 -17.62 15.59 8.25
CA TYR A 321 -16.51 15.56 9.19
C TYR A 321 -15.85 16.93 9.23
N VAL A 322 -15.71 17.47 10.44
CA VAL A 322 -15.01 18.72 10.69
C VAL A 322 -13.66 18.39 11.29
N GLY A 323 -12.59 18.82 10.64
CA GLY A 323 -11.23 18.63 11.08
C GLY A 323 -10.51 19.95 11.28
N GLU A 324 -9.90 20.12 12.46
CA GLU A 324 -8.92 21.17 12.70
C GLU A 324 -7.71 20.94 11.82
N ILE A 325 -7.26 21.97 11.10
CA ILE A 325 -6.02 21.91 10.33
C ILE A 325 -4.85 21.91 11.30
N ILE A 326 -4.02 20.87 11.19
CA ILE A 326 -2.79 20.73 11.97
C ILE A 326 -1.61 20.74 11.01
N GLU A 327 -0.52 21.39 11.41
CA GLU A 327 0.73 21.48 10.63
C GLU A 327 1.43 20.12 10.49
#